data_f8477d7402d2abb463e4d7e0d0faa42d
#
_entry.id   f8477d7402d2abb463e4d7e0d0faa42d
#
_cell.length_a   1.000
_cell.length_b   1.000
_cell.length_c   1.000
_cell.angle_alpha   90.00
_cell.angle_beta   90.00
_cell.angle_gamma   90.00
#
_symmetry.space_group_name_H-M   'P 1'
#
loop_
_entity.id
_entity.type
_entity.pdbx_description
1 polymer ?
#
loop_
_entity_poly.entity_id
_entity_poly.type
_entity_poly.pdbx_seq_one_letter_code
_entity_poly.pdbx_strand_id
1 'polypeptide(L)'
;MRNARIVWLALLAAFVMGLAACGRDDDDGAGEGGSDPGITKDSIKLGGSYPFSGPASAYRSIEQGAQAYFASVNAEGGVDGRKIDFVALDDAYEPPKAVQNARRLIQEEKVFALFNTLGTANNAAIWDYVNKQKVPQVYVATGASLWGADVDAHPYTTGWQPDYVTESQVYADYLDKEKPQAKVAVLYQNDAFGEDLLNGFKKAIEGTDIEVVAEESYEVTDPTVSSQMSKLASSDADTFLNISTPKFGAQAIVAADKLGWKVLHIINNVAASKLLVLQPAGLDKSQGLISTAYFKDPASPEWANDDAMTEFKDGLKRFEPRANPEDPNCVFGWSAAATMVEALKGMKEPTRDALMDSVRNMDTEIPTLLPGIKVTTSGSEDGYPIEAMQIQRFEGENWKLLGDVIKAEH
;
A
#
# COMPACT_ATOMS: atom_id res chain seq x y z
N MET A 1 -85.67 16.52 18.98
CA MET A 1 -85.97 17.59 19.97
C MET A 1 -84.67 18.39 20.09
N ARG A 2 -84.69 19.44 19.44
CA ARG A 2 -84.61 20.86 19.84
C ARG A 2 -83.19 21.27 20.23
N ASN A 3 -82.59 22.06 19.34
CA ASN A 3 -82.25 23.51 19.42
C ASN A 3 -81.28 23.84 20.57
N ALA A 4 -80.20 24.61 20.40
CA ALA A 4 -80.15 25.92 19.73
C ALA A 4 -78.71 26.34 19.49
N ARG A 5 -78.63 27.12 18.48
CA ARG A 5 -77.56 28.08 18.12
C ARG A 5 -77.32 29.06 19.24
N ILE A 6 -76.05 29.62 19.32
CA ILE A 6 -75.83 31.06 19.44
C ILE A 6 -74.40 31.36 19.00
N VAL A 7 -74.31 32.34 18.08
CA VAL A 7 -73.18 33.09 17.52
C VAL A 7 -72.78 34.21 18.47
N TRP A 8 -71.53 34.62 18.56
CA TRP A 8 -71.06 36.01 18.70
C TRP A 8 -69.54 36.06 18.50
N LEU A 9 -69.11 36.63 17.51
CA LEU A 9 -68.35 37.74 16.94
C LEU A 9 -67.30 38.40 17.87
N ALA A 10 -66.07 38.38 17.35
CA ALA A 10 -65.03 39.43 17.21
C ALA A 10 -64.53 40.14 18.45
N LEU A 11 -63.19 40.08 18.59
CA LEU A 11 -62.33 41.23 18.83
C LEU A 11 -60.91 40.98 18.34
N LEU A 12 -60.49 41.78 17.39
CA LEU A 12 -59.07 41.94 16.97
C LEU A 12 -58.29 42.53 18.13
N ALA A 13 -57.19 41.89 18.50
CA ALA A 13 -56.06 42.56 19.12
C ALA A 13 -54.77 42.06 18.50
N ALA A 14 -54.16 42.89 17.72
CA ALA A 14 -52.82 42.67 17.17
C ALA A 14 -51.81 42.57 18.33
N PHE A 15 -51.12 41.41 18.42
CA PHE A 15 -49.92 41.29 19.21
C PHE A 15 -48.83 40.78 18.28
N VAL A 16 -48.01 41.71 17.81
CA VAL A 16 -46.74 41.44 17.15
C VAL A 16 -45.78 40.92 18.21
N MET A 17 -45.50 39.61 18.21
CA MET A 17 -44.34 39.07 18.90
C MET A 17 -43.65 38.05 18.03
N GLY A 18 -42.37 38.27 17.87
CA GLY A 18 -41.45 37.65 16.99
C GLY A 18 -41.54 36.12 16.92
N LEU A 19 -41.60 35.61 15.71
CA LEU A 19 -41.19 34.31 15.32
C LEU A 19 -39.69 34.19 15.52
N ALA A 20 -39.27 33.68 16.69
CA ALA A 20 -37.95 33.04 16.78
C ALA A 20 -38.07 31.75 15.97
N ALA A 21 -37.68 31.82 14.71
CA ALA A 21 -37.35 30.66 13.91
C ALA A 21 -36.20 29.95 14.63
N CYS A 22 -36.46 28.80 15.24
CA CYS A 22 -35.41 27.82 15.48
C CYS A 22 -34.89 27.43 14.10
N GLY A 23 -33.89 28.16 13.62
CA GLY A 23 -33.00 27.70 12.59
C GLY A 23 -32.37 26.42 13.11
N ARG A 24 -32.60 25.35 12.43
CA ARG A 24 -31.75 24.19 12.46
C ARG A 24 -30.47 24.69 11.85
N ASP A 25 -29.48 24.93 12.67
CA ASP A 25 -28.11 25.07 12.23
C ASP A 25 -27.72 23.71 11.66
N ASP A 26 -27.96 23.52 10.36
CA ASP A 26 -27.13 22.67 9.54
C ASP A 26 -25.79 23.42 9.49
N ASP A 27 -24.95 23.13 10.47
CA ASP A 27 -23.56 23.54 10.51
C ASP A 27 -22.82 22.76 9.40
N ASP A 28 -23.11 23.12 8.16
CA ASP A 28 -22.20 22.91 7.05
C ASP A 28 -20.98 23.75 7.36
N GLY A 29 -20.06 23.18 8.13
CA GLY A 29 -18.80 23.75 8.52
C GLY A 29 -17.94 24.13 7.31
N ALA A 30 -18.30 25.19 6.63
CA ALA A 30 -17.36 26.01 5.90
C ALA A 30 -16.49 26.70 6.96
N GLY A 31 -15.36 26.04 7.29
CA GLY A 31 -14.38 26.56 8.21
C GLY A 31 -13.91 27.95 7.75
N GLU A 32 -13.89 28.88 8.68
CA GLU A 32 -13.26 30.17 8.51
C GLU A 32 -11.80 29.93 8.04
N GLY A 33 -11.52 30.24 6.77
CA GLY A 33 -10.20 30.20 6.15
C GLY A 33 -9.90 28.91 5.38
N GLY A 34 -10.53 28.70 4.20
CA GLY A 34 -9.95 27.94 3.08
C GLY A 34 -9.48 26.51 3.31
N SER A 35 -9.96 25.75 4.32
CA SER A 35 -9.56 24.36 4.55
C SER A 35 -10.53 23.39 3.87
N ASP A 36 -9.96 22.31 3.31
CA ASP A 36 -10.72 21.22 2.69
C ASP A 36 -11.42 20.32 3.74
N PRO A 37 -12.44 19.51 3.35
CA PRO A 37 -13.02 18.50 4.24
C PRO A 37 -11.98 17.58 4.86
N GLY A 38 -12.16 17.22 6.13
CA GLY A 38 -11.30 16.29 6.86
C GLY A 38 -10.03 16.88 7.46
N ILE A 39 -9.79 18.19 7.29
CA ILE A 39 -8.73 18.89 8.00
C ILE A 39 -9.31 20.09 8.76
N THR A 40 -8.95 20.20 10.02
CA THR A 40 -9.39 21.27 10.94
C THR A 40 -8.17 21.89 11.61
N LYS A 41 -8.40 22.84 12.52
CA LYS A 41 -7.31 23.39 13.35
C LYS A 41 -6.69 22.35 14.31
N ASP A 42 -7.42 21.30 14.67
CA ASP A 42 -7.03 20.34 15.71
C ASP A 42 -6.83 18.91 15.18
N SER A 43 -7.27 18.61 13.94
CA SER A 43 -7.24 17.23 13.40
C SER A 43 -7.07 17.17 11.88
N ILE A 44 -6.52 16.04 11.43
CA ILE A 44 -6.43 15.60 10.04
C ILE A 44 -7.01 14.20 9.96
N LYS A 45 -8.10 14.01 9.20
CA LYS A 45 -8.75 12.71 9.04
C LYS A 45 -8.29 12.04 7.76
N LEU A 46 -7.66 10.87 7.89
CA LEU A 46 -7.22 10.03 6.78
C LEU A 46 -8.10 8.79 6.68
N GLY A 47 -8.26 8.25 5.47
CA GLY A 47 -9.01 7.05 5.22
C GLY A 47 -8.19 5.98 4.52
N GLY A 48 -8.37 4.69 4.85
CA GLY A 48 -7.72 3.57 4.20
C GLY A 48 -8.69 2.43 3.88
N SER A 49 -8.35 1.61 2.88
CA SER A 49 -9.06 0.38 2.54
C SER A 49 -8.05 -0.74 2.42
N TYR A 50 -8.26 -1.82 3.17
CA TYR A 50 -7.32 -2.92 3.33
C TYR A 50 -8.02 -4.27 3.37
N PRO A 51 -7.36 -5.37 3.01
CA PRO A 51 -7.94 -6.71 3.14
C PRO A 51 -7.77 -7.24 4.57
N PHE A 52 -8.64 -6.83 5.51
CA PHE A 52 -8.64 -7.38 6.87
C PHE A 52 -9.17 -8.81 6.91
N SER A 53 -9.88 -9.22 5.88
CA SER A 53 -10.38 -10.56 5.66
C SER A 53 -10.04 -11.05 4.25
N GLY A 54 -10.43 -12.30 3.91
CA GLY A 54 -10.22 -12.86 2.57
C GLY A 54 -8.79 -13.36 2.31
N PRO A 55 -8.49 -13.68 1.03
CA PRO A 55 -7.26 -14.38 0.64
C PRO A 55 -5.97 -13.57 0.84
N ALA A 56 -6.06 -12.24 0.85
CA ALA A 56 -4.93 -11.33 1.05
C ALA A 56 -4.84 -10.78 2.49
N SER A 57 -5.54 -11.38 3.46
CA SER A 57 -5.59 -10.91 4.85
C SER A 57 -4.23 -10.89 5.58
N ALA A 58 -3.20 -11.53 5.01
CA ALA A 58 -1.83 -11.42 5.48
C ALA A 58 -1.30 -9.98 5.47
N TYR A 59 -1.82 -9.13 4.60
CA TYR A 59 -1.44 -7.71 4.52
C TYR A 59 -2.11 -6.79 5.56
N ARG A 60 -2.98 -7.34 6.43
CA ARG A 60 -3.63 -6.57 7.50
C ARG A 60 -2.65 -5.79 8.37
N SER A 61 -1.48 -6.34 8.61
CA SER A 61 -0.46 -5.75 9.48
C SER A 61 0.16 -4.45 8.93
N ILE A 62 -0.04 -4.14 7.65
CA ILE A 62 0.33 -2.83 7.07
C ILE A 62 -0.43 -1.71 7.79
N GLU A 63 -1.73 -1.86 7.95
CA GLU A 63 -2.55 -0.88 8.68
C GLU A 63 -2.10 -0.74 10.13
N GLN A 64 -1.75 -1.84 10.81
CA GLN A 64 -1.28 -1.79 12.20
C GLN A 64 0.02 -1.00 12.35
N GLY A 65 0.95 -1.15 11.39
CA GLY A 65 2.18 -0.34 11.34
C GLY A 65 1.89 1.15 11.19
N ALA A 66 0.98 1.50 10.30
CA ALA A 66 0.56 2.88 10.07
C ALA A 66 -0.14 3.49 11.29
N GLN A 67 -1.07 2.75 11.91
CA GLN A 67 -1.75 3.18 13.15
C GLN A 67 -0.76 3.46 14.27
N ALA A 68 0.22 2.57 14.46
CA ALA A 68 1.23 2.75 15.49
C ALA A 68 2.06 4.02 15.28
N TYR A 69 2.46 4.30 14.03
CA TYR A 69 3.20 5.51 13.71
C TYR A 69 2.37 6.78 13.94
N PHE A 70 1.15 6.83 13.41
CA PHE A 70 0.26 7.98 13.64
C PHE A 70 -0.05 8.19 15.12
N ALA A 71 -0.22 7.12 15.89
CA ALA A 71 -0.41 7.21 17.33
C ALA A 71 0.83 7.75 18.06
N SER A 72 2.06 7.40 17.62
CA SER A 72 3.29 7.94 18.18
C SER A 72 3.40 9.44 17.90
N VAL A 73 3.17 9.87 16.66
CA VAL A 73 3.13 11.29 16.27
C VAL A 73 2.07 12.05 17.07
N ASN A 74 0.91 11.45 17.24
CA ASN A 74 -0.17 12.02 18.04
C ASN A 74 0.22 12.19 19.52
N ALA A 75 0.97 11.26 20.09
CA ALA A 75 1.45 11.38 21.47
C ALA A 75 2.42 12.55 21.64
N GLU A 76 3.15 12.93 20.61
CA GLU A 76 4.09 14.05 20.58
C GLU A 76 3.46 15.40 20.20
N GLY A 77 2.16 15.45 19.93
CA GLY A 77 1.45 16.69 19.62
C GLY A 77 0.77 16.71 18.26
N GLY A 78 1.04 15.74 17.40
CA GLY A 78 0.50 15.67 16.04
C GLY A 78 1.34 16.47 15.03
N VAL A 79 0.79 16.77 13.88
CA VAL A 79 1.41 17.57 12.82
C VAL A 79 0.91 19.01 12.94
N ASP A 80 1.78 19.94 13.24
CA ASP A 80 1.44 21.37 13.49
C ASP A 80 0.28 21.54 14.48
N GLY A 81 0.27 20.73 15.55
CA GLY A 81 -0.78 20.73 16.57
C GLY A 81 -2.05 19.96 16.20
N ARG A 82 -2.14 19.40 14.99
CA ARG A 82 -3.28 18.59 14.53
C ARG A 82 -3.03 17.10 14.79
N LYS A 83 -3.99 16.43 15.39
CA LYS A 83 -3.96 14.97 15.56
C LYS A 83 -4.40 14.28 14.26
N ILE A 84 -3.73 13.19 13.92
CA ILE A 84 -4.12 12.34 12.80
C ILE A 84 -5.17 11.35 13.29
N ASP A 85 -6.35 11.37 12.65
CA ASP A 85 -7.44 10.39 12.82
C ASP A 85 -7.45 9.49 11.59
N PHE A 86 -7.08 8.22 11.77
CA PHE A 86 -6.96 7.27 10.67
C PHE A 86 -8.05 6.20 10.75
N VAL A 87 -8.97 6.23 9.77
CA VAL A 87 -10.10 5.30 9.64
C VAL A 87 -9.79 4.28 8.54
N ALA A 88 -9.69 3.01 8.90
CA ALA A 88 -9.42 1.92 7.96
C ALA A 88 -10.62 0.97 7.84
N LEU A 89 -10.96 0.57 6.61
CA LEU A 89 -12.10 -0.28 6.29
C LEU A 89 -11.64 -1.58 5.60
N ASP A 90 -12.39 -2.68 5.84
CA ASP A 90 -12.15 -3.97 5.19
C ASP A 90 -12.74 -4.00 3.77
N ASP A 91 -11.91 -4.35 2.78
CA ASP A 91 -12.35 -4.62 1.41
C ASP A 91 -12.24 -6.11 1.01
N ALA A 92 -11.69 -6.95 1.87
CA ALA A 92 -11.47 -8.37 1.62
C ALA A 92 -10.67 -8.66 0.33
N TYR A 93 -9.93 -7.66 -0.20
CA TYR A 93 -9.25 -7.69 -1.49
C TYR A 93 -10.21 -7.79 -2.68
N GLU A 94 -11.41 -7.21 -2.54
CA GLU A 94 -12.46 -7.20 -3.57
C GLU A 94 -12.66 -5.78 -4.12
N PRO A 95 -12.39 -5.50 -5.41
CA PRO A 95 -12.54 -4.17 -6.00
C PRO A 95 -13.93 -3.53 -5.79
N PRO A 96 -15.07 -4.26 -5.86
CA PRO A 96 -16.38 -3.67 -5.56
C PRO A 96 -16.52 -3.16 -4.12
N LYS A 97 -15.88 -3.82 -3.14
CA LYS A 97 -15.86 -3.37 -1.75
C LYS A 97 -14.95 -2.15 -1.57
N ALA A 98 -13.80 -2.12 -2.26
CA ALA A 98 -12.93 -0.93 -2.27
C ALA A 98 -13.67 0.31 -2.79
N VAL A 99 -14.51 0.16 -3.84
CA VAL A 99 -15.38 1.24 -4.34
C VAL A 99 -16.38 1.70 -3.29
N GLN A 100 -17.01 0.77 -2.56
CA GLN A 100 -17.94 1.12 -1.47
C GLN A 100 -17.20 1.84 -0.33
N ASN A 101 -16.04 1.35 0.06
CA ASN A 101 -15.20 1.96 1.08
C ASN A 101 -14.75 3.37 0.71
N ALA A 102 -14.28 3.58 -0.53
CA ALA A 102 -13.87 4.90 -1.01
C ALA A 102 -15.04 5.90 -0.95
N ARG A 103 -16.23 5.49 -1.38
CA ARG A 103 -17.44 6.34 -1.29
C ARG A 103 -17.79 6.67 0.16
N ARG A 104 -17.78 5.69 1.05
CA ARG A 104 -18.05 5.89 2.47
C ARG A 104 -17.02 6.84 3.09
N LEU A 105 -15.73 6.60 2.88
CA LEU A 105 -14.65 7.44 3.42
C LEU A 105 -14.75 8.89 2.93
N ILE A 106 -15.08 9.10 1.65
CA ILE A 106 -15.16 10.45 1.07
C ILE A 106 -16.48 11.14 1.42
N GLN A 107 -17.62 10.45 1.30
CA GLN A 107 -18.94 11.09 1.39
C GLN A 107 -19.49 11.13 2.81
N GLU A 108 -19.24 10.09 3.62
CA GLU A 108 -19.79 9.97 4.98
C GLU A 108 -18.75 10.39 6.03
N GLU A 109 -17.55 9.79 5.96
CA GLU A 109 -16.46 10.06 6.92
C GLU A 109 -15.76 11.40 6.65
N LYS A 110 -15.94 11.98 5.44
CA LYS A 110 -15.36 13.28 5.05
C LYS A 110 -13.85 13.33 5.23
N VAL A 111 -13.12 12.27 4.83
CA VAL A 111 -11.66 12.23 4.97
C VAL A 111 -10.96 13.31 4.15
N PHE A 112 -9.84 13.82 4.65
CA PHE A 112 -8.99 14.76 3.95
C PHE A 112 -8.31 14.10 2.75
N ALA A 113 -7.76 12.90 2.96
CA ALA A 113 -7.13 12.09 1.95
C ALA A 113 -7.39 10.60 2.17
N LEU A 114 -7.34 9.81 1.10
CA LEU A 114 -7.13 8.37 1.19
C LEU A 114 -5.64 8.11 1.30
N PHE A 115 -5.26 7.27 2.26
CA PHE A 115 -3.88 6.94 2.56
C PHE A 115 -3.66 5.44 2.47
N ASN A 116 -2.65 5.02 1.71
CA ASN A 116 -2.10 3.67 1.66
C ASN A 116 -3.14 2.57 1.39
N THR A 117 -4.17 2.88 0.58
CA THR A 117 -5.16 1.89 0.14
C THR A 117 -4.47 0.75 -0.62
N LEU A 118 -4.89 -0.51 -0.37
CA LEU A 118 -4.12 -1.68 -0.77
C LEU A 118 -4.71 -2.42 -1.99
N GLY A 119 -3.81 -2.88 -2.86
CA GLY A 119 -4.12 -3.77 -3.98
C GLY A 119 -4.29 -3.06 -5.32
N THR A 120 -3.68 -3.60 -6.38
CA THR A 120 -3.67 -2.97 -7.70
C THR A 120 -5.07 -2.83 -8.29
N ALA A 121 -5.81 -3.93 -8.38
CA ALA A 121 -7.18 -3.92 -8.91
C ALA A 121 -8.15 -3.07 -8.06
N ASN A 122 -7.97 -3.07 -6.72
CA ASN A 122 -8.78 -2.28 -5.79
C ASN A 122 -8.55 -0.79 -6.00
N ASN A 123 -7.29 -0.36 -6.11
CA ASN A 123 -6.95 1.04 -6.34
C ASN A 123 -7.34 1.52 -7.75
N ALA A 124 -7.15 0.69 -8.78
CA ALA A 124 -7.59 1.00 -10.14
C ALA A 124 -9.11 1.21 -10.22
N ALA A 125 -9.90 0.42 -9.48
CA ALA A 125 -11.36 0.55 -9.45
C ALA A 125 -11.87 1.87 -8.85
N ILE A 126 -11.06 2.57 -8.05
CA ILE A 126 -11.44 3.86 -7.43
C ILE A 126 -10.70 5.06 -8.05
N TRP A 127 -9.72 4.83 -8.89
CA TRP A 127 -8.77 5.81 -9.38
C TRP A 127 -9.41 7.04 -10.03
N ASP A 128 -10.26 6.82 -11.07
CA ASP A 128 -11.00 7.90 -11.73
C ASP A 128 -11.94 8.63 -10.77
N TYR A 129 -12.60 7.87 -9.88
CA TYR A 129 -13.53 8.44 -8.93
C TYR A 129 -12.85 9.41 -7.96
N VAL A 130 -11.73 9.03 -7.35
CA VAL A 130 -11.03 9.88 -6.38
C VAL A 130 -10.42 11.10 -7.04
N ASN A 131 -9.86 10.95 -8.25
CA ASN A 131 -9.32 12.07 -9.04
C ASN A 131 -10.42 13.05 -9.45
N LYS A 132 -11.57 12.57 -9.89
CA LYS A 132 -12.74 13.42 -10.21
C LYS A 132 -13.26 14.16 -8.97
N GLN A 133 -13.20 13.55 -7.78
CA GLN A 133 -13.59 14.18 -6.53
C GLN A 133 -12.50 15.11 -5.95
N LYS A 134 -11.32 15.18 -6.58
CA LYS A 134 -10.14 15.89 -6.07
C LYS A 134 -9.80 15.50 -4.62
N VAL A 135 -9.87 14.22 -4.33
CA VAL A 135 -9.47 13.65 -3.04
C VAL A 135 -8.12 12.96 -3.22
N PRO A 136 -7.08 13.38 -2.52
CA PRO A 136 -5.79 12.71 -2.59
C PRO A 136 -5.90 11.22 -2.25
N GLN A 137 -5.33 10.38 -3.09
CA GLN A 137 -5.12 8.94 -2.90
C GLN A 137 -3.60 8.73 -2.86
N VAL A 138 -3.01 8.91 -1.69
CA VAL A 138 -1.57 9.00 -1.55
C VAL A 138 -0.95 7.74 -0.99
N TYR A 139 0.21 7.41 -1.55
CA TYR A 139 1.04 6.29 -1.13
C TYR A 139 0.30 4.96 -1.17
N VAL A 140 -0.39 4.70 -2.30
CA VAL A 140 -1.12 3.44 -2.47
C VAL A 140 -0.21 2.24 -2.24
N ALA A 141 -0.72 1.23 -1.52
CA ALA A 141 0.03 0.01 -1.18
C ALA A 141 -0.01 -1.00 -2.33
N THR A 142 0.64 -0.65 -3.42
CA THR A 142 0.87 -1.47 -4.60
C THR A 142 1.93 -0.80 -5.48
N GLY A 143 2.77 -1.61 -6.10
CA GLY A 143 3.83 -1.15 -7.00
C GLY A 143 3.41 -1.12 -8.47
N ALA A 144 2.11 -1.06 -8.80
CA ALA A 144 1.75 -0.96 -10.21
C ALA A 144 2.32 0.32 -10.83
N SER A 145 2.95 0.17 -11.98
CA SER A 145 3.66 1.24 -12.68
C SER A 145 2.77 2.44 -13.05
N LEU A 146 1.47 2.21 -13.19
CA LEU A 146 0.49 3.24 -13.55
C LEU A 146 0.39 4.40 -12.54
N TRP A 147 0.81 4.23 -11.26
CA TRP A 147 0.70 5.29 -10.25
C TRP A 147 1.70 6.43 -10.43
N GLY A 148 2.80 6.20 -11.13
CA GLY A 148 3.79 7.21 -11.49
C GLY A 148 3.75 7.64 -12.96
N ALA A 149 3.16 6.82 -13.84
CA ALA A 149 3.22 7.01 -15.29
C ALA A 149 2.26 8.08 -15.85
N ASP A 150 1.17 8.40 -15.15
CA ASP A 150 0.12 9.29 -15.67
C ASP A 150 -0.28 10.36 -14.64
N VAL A 151 0.74 11.09 -14.19
CA VAL A 151 0.61 12.12 -13.15
C VAL A 151 -0.29 13.27 -13.59
N ASP A 152 -0.29 13.61 -14.89
CA ASP A 152 -1.08 14.74 -15.40
C ASP A 152 -2.57 14.41 -15.50
N ALA A 153 -2.93 13.19 -15.92
CA ALA A 153 -4.34 12.78 -16.00
C ALA A 153 -4.93 12.42 -14.63
N HIS A 154 -4.10 11.93 -13.69
CA HIS A 154 -4.53 11.53 -12.36
C HIS A 154 -3.77 12.27 -11.24
N PRO A 155 -3.93 13.62 -11.19
CA PRO A 155 -3.14 14.47 -10.31
C PRO A 155 -3.33 14.27 -8.81
N TYR A 156 -4.27 13.47 -8.36
CA TYR A 156 -4.54 13.20 -6.94
C TYR A 156 -4.16 11.80 -6.50
N THR A 157 -3.38 11.06 -7.31
CA THR A 157 -2.91 9.72 -6.94
C THR A 157 -1.40 9.62 -7.00
N THR A 158 -0.79 8.92 -6.04
CA THR A 158 0.63 8.58 -6.07
C THR A 158 0.89 7.20 -5.46
N GLY A 159 1.86 6.46 -6.01
CA GLY A 159 2.45 5.27 -5.42
C GLY A 159 3.31 5.58 -4.20
N TRP A 160 3.92 4.55 -3.61
CA TRP A 160 4.93 4.70 -2.55
C TRP A 160 6.09 3.74 -2.72
N GLN A 161 5.82 2.43 -2.77
CA GLN A 161 6.83 1.40 -2.93
C GLN A 161 7.44 1.44 -4.33
N PRO A 162 8.63 0.86 -4.53
CA PRO A 162 9.18 0.67 -5.88
C PRO A 162 8.16 0.02 -6.80
N ASP A 163 8.06 0.52 -8.01
CA ASP A 163 7.11 -0.03 -8.96
C ASP A 163 7.55 -1.41 -9.46
N TYR A 164 6.59 -2.15 -10.03
CA TYR A 164 6.81 -3.53 -10.46
C TYR A 164 7.71 -3.65 -11.70
N VAL A 165 7.83 -2.60 -12.50
CA VAL A 165 8.78 -2.55 -13.62
C VAL A 165 10.19 -2.41 -13.09
N THR A 166 10.41 -1.52 -12.11
CA THR A 166 11.68 -1.41 -11.36
C THR A 166 12.07 -2.74 -10.73
N GLU A 167 11.16 -3.38 -10.00
CA GLU A 167 11.42 -4.69 -9.38
C GLU A 167 11.81 -5.74 -10.42
N SER A 168 11.11 -5.78 -11.55
CA SER A 168 11.35 -6.69 -12.66
C SER A 168 12.71 -6.46 -13.33
N GLN A 169 13.11 -5.19 -13.51
CA GLN A 169 14.42 -4.84 -14.02
C GLN A 169 15.53 -5.35 -13.11
N VAL A 170 15.38 -5.16 -11.79
CA VAL A 170 16.38 -5.65 -10.82
C VAL A 170 16.53 -7.17 -10.87
N TYR A 171 15.45 -7.93 -11.10
CA TYR A 171 15.55 -9.39 -11.31
C TYR A 171 16.18 -9.76 -12.63
N ALA A 172 15.90 -9.03 -13.71
CA ALA A 172 16.51 -9.25 -15.00
C ALA A 172 18.02 -8.97 -14.95
N ASP A 173 18.45 -7.86 -14.36
CA ASP A 173 19.86 -7.50 -14.17
C ASP A 173 20.61 -8.53 -13.31
N TYR A 174 19.96 -9.03 -12.25
CA TYR A 174 20.50 -10.11 -11.44
C TYR A 174 20.71 -11.40 -12.26
N LEU A 175 19.74 -11.77 -13.08
CA LEU A 175 19.84 -12.96 -13.93
C LEU A 175 20.86 -12.79 -15.05
N ASP A 176 20.91 -11.64 -15.70
CA ASP A 176 21.90 -11.36 -16.76
C ASP A 176 23.34 -11.52 -16.25
N LYS A 177 23.58 -11.13 -15.01
CA LYS A 177 24.86 -11.26 -14.35
C LYS A 177 25.17 -12.70 -13.86
N GLU A 178 24.21 -13.32 -13.16
CA GLU A 178 24.45 -14.58 -12.45
C GLU A 178 24.10 -15.82 -13.31
N LYS A 179 23.21 -15.66 -14.29
CA LYS A 179 22.68 -16.73 -15.14
C LYS A 179 22.21 -16.20 -16.49
N PRO A 180 23.12 -15.72 -17.36
CA PRO A 180 22.77 -14.94 -18.56
C PRO A 180 21.96 -15.71 -19.63
N GLN A 181 21.83 -17.03 -19.53
CA GLN A 181 21.03 -17.87 -20.42
C GLN A 181 19.90 -18.58 -19.64
N ALA A 182 19.33 -17.90 -18.64
CA ALA A 182 18.28 -18.46 -17.82
C ALA A 182 17.05 -18.81 -18.65
N LYS A 183 16.51 -20.00 -18.43
CA LYS A 183 15.19 -20.42 -18.90
C LYS A 183 14.20 -20.27 -17.77
N VAL A 184 13.34 -19.28 -17.86
CA VAL A 184 12.47 -18.84 -16.78
C VAL A 184 11.07 -19.44 -16.95
N ALA A 185 10.57 -20.12 -15.93
CA ALA A 185 9.15 -20.42 -15.77
C ALA A 185 8.53 -19.39 -14.84
N VAL A 186 7.33 -18.88 -15.15
CA VAL A 186 6.67 -17.83 -14.38
C VAL A 186 5.32 -18.31 -13.86
N LEU A 187 5.11 -18.17 -12.54
CA LEU A 187 3.78 -18.23 -11.92
C LEU A 187 3.34 -16.82 -11.60
N TYR A 188 2.14 -16.39 -12.01
CA TYR A 188 1.66 -15.05 -11.73
C TYR A 188 0.18 -15.00 -11.35
N GLN A 189 -0.23 -14.01 -10.55
CA GLN A 189 -1.62 -13.74 -10.26
C GLN A 189 -2.29 -13.16 -11.51
N ASN A 190 -3.45 -13.68 -11.90
CA ASN A 190 -4.17 -13.28 -13.10
C ASN A 190 -4.96 -11.98 -12.87
N ASP A 191 -4.24 -10.90 -12.65
CA ASP A 191 -4.76 -9.54 -12.53
C ASP A 191 -3.66 -8.51 -12.83
N ALA A 192 -4.01 -7.23 -12.75
CA ALA A 192 -3.09 -6.14 -13.06
C ALA A 192 -1.79 -6.13 -12.22
N PHE A 193 -1.78 -6.73 -11.01
CA PHE A 193 -0.57 -6.91 -10.22
C PHE A 193 0.40 -7.89 -10.87
N GLY A 194 -0.09 -9.10 -11.16
CA GLY A 194 0.77 -10.14 -11.72
C GLY A 194 1.18 -9.85 -13.16
N GLU A 195 0.28 -9.25 -13.95
CA GLU A 195 0.55 -8.86 -15.35
C GLU A 195 1.59 -7.75 -15.45
N ASP A 196 1.58 -6.76 -14.55
CA ASP A 196 2.54 -5.64 -14.58
C ASP A 196 3.97 -6.15 -14.30
N LEU A 197 4.16 -7.01 -13.28
CA LEU A 197 5.44 -7.68 -13.01
C LEU A 197 5.89 -8.58 -14.17
N LEU A 198 4.99 -9.41 -14.71
CA LEU A 198 5.32 -10.30 -15.83
C LEU A 198 5.74 -9.53 -17.07
N ASN A 199 4.98 -8.49 -17.43
CA ASN A 199 5.27 -7.67 -18.61
C ASN A 199 6.54 -6.83 -18.41
N GLY A 200 6.73 -6.28 -17.21
CA GLY A 200 7.95 -5.60 -16.81
C GLY A 200 9.18 -6.50 -16.96
N PHE A 201 9.10 -7.74 -16.47
CA PHE A 201 10.18 -8.70 -16.59
C PHE A 201 10.47 -9.09 -18.06
N LYS A 202 9.43 -9.36 -18.85
CA LYS A 202 9.58 -9.65 -20.30
C LYS A 202 10.25 -8.50 -21.04
N LYS A 203 9.87 -7.25 -20.71
CA LYS A 203 10.49 -6.07 -21.30
C LYS A 203 11.96 -5.92 -20.86
N ALA A 204 12.24 -6.18 -19.59
CA ALA A 204 13.59 -6.04 -19.03
C ALA A 204 14.60 -7.03 -19.61
N ILE A 205 14.15 -8.21 -20.04
CA ILE A 205 15.03 -9.22 -20.68
C ILE A 205 15.15 -9.06 -22.18
N GLU A 206 14.49 -8.09 -22.83
CA GLU A 206 14.64 -7.83 -24.27
C GLU A 206 16.10 -7.53 -24.62
N GLY A 207 16.62 -8.27 -25.60
CA GLY A 207 18.01 -8.12 -26.05
C GLY A 207 19.04 -8.92 -25.23
N THR A 208 18.63 -9.65 -24.22
CA THR A 208 19.43 -10.64 -23.48
C THR A 208 19.24 -12.05 -24.05
N ASP A 209 20.01 -13.03 -23.55
CA ASP A 209 19.82 -14.46 -23.86
C ASP A 209 18.89 -15.18 -22.85
N ILE A 210 18.20 -14.43 -21.97
CA ILE A 210 17.24 -14.94 -21.01
C ILE A 210 15.90 -15.18 -21.71
N GLU A 211 15.27 -16.33 -21.48
CA GLU A 211 14.02 -16.72 -22.14
C GLU A 211 12.94 -17.08 -21.11
N VAL A 212 11.72 -16.58 -21.28
CA VAL A 212 10.54 -17.09 -20.58
C VAL A 212 10.00 -18.28 -21.36
N VAL A 213 10.16 -19.49 -20.82
CA VAL A 213 9.82 -20.77 -21.50
C VAL A 213 8.48 -21.35 -21.07
N ALA A 214 7.92 -20.91 -19.94
CA ALA A 214 6.62 -21.36 -19.47
C ALA A 214 5.96 -20.29 -18.59
N GLU A 215 4.64 -20.16 -18.71
CA GLU A 215 3.83 -19.22 -17.93
C GLU A 215 2.54 -19.92 -17.48
N GLU A 216 2.22 -19.79 -16.20
CA GLU A 216 0.94 -20.24 -15.65
C GLU A 216 0.38 -19.17 -14.71
N SER A 217 -0.90 -18.87 -14.86
CA SER A 217 -1.58 -17.94 -13.99
C SER A 217 -2.44 -18.64 -12.95
N TYR A 218 -2.75 -17.93 -11.87
CA TYR A 218 -3.72 -18.33 -10.86
C TYR A 218 -4.67 -17.19 -10.52
N GLU A 219 -5.88 -17.52 -10.08
CA GLU A 219 -6.85 -16.57 -9.56
C GLU A 219 -6.66 -16.40 -8.05
N VAL A 220 -6.85 -15.19 -7.53
CA VAL A 220 -6.77 -14.92 -6.08
C VAL A 220 -7.75 -15.76 -5.26
N THR A 221 -8.82 -16.24 -5.90
CA THR A 221 -9.84 -17.12 -5.31
C THR A 221 -9.52 -18.61 -5.41
N ASP A 222 -8.44 -18.98 -6.11
CA ASP A 222 -8.05 -20.38 -6.24
C ASP A 222 -7.72 -21.01 -4.87
N PRO A 223 -8.07 -22.27 -4.66
CA PRO A 223 -7.70 -22.95 -3.43
C PRO A 223 -6.19 -23.26 -3.37
N THR A 224 -5.55 -23.52 -4.51
CA THR A 224 -4.15 -23.98 -4.62
C THR A 224 -3.58 -23.71 -6.02
N VAL A 225 -2.25 -23.61 -6.10
CA VAL A 225 -1.48 -23.51 -7.36
C VAL A 225 -0.83 -24.83 -7.79
N SER A 226 -1.26 -25.95 -7.23
CA SER A 226 -0.59 -27.25 -7.47
C SER A 226 -0.58 -27.69 -8.94
N SER A 227 -1.65 -27.40 -9.68
CA SER A 227 -1.75 -27.72 -11.13
C SER A 227 -0.78 -26.88 -11.94
N GLN A 228 -0.75 -25.58 -11.70
CA GLN A 228 0.17 -24.64 -12.33
C GLN A 228 1.62 -25.04 -12.08
N MET A 229 1.97 -25.30 -10.81
CA MET A 229 3.32 -25.71 -10.42
C MET A 229 3.75 -27.03 -11.09
N SER A 230 2.83 -28.00 -11.26
CA SER A 230 3.15 -29.25 -11.97
C SER A 230 3.47 -29.02 -13.44
N LYS A 231 2.78 -28.09 -14.11
CA LYS A 231 3.05 -27.74 -15.51
C LYS A 231 4.38 -26.99 -15.63
N LEU A 232 4.63 -25.97 -14.78
CA LEU A 232 5.88 -25.22 -14.76
C LEU A 232 7.09 -26.13 -14.50
N ALA A 233 6.98 -27.04 -13.54
CA ALA A 233 8.05 -28.01 -13.24
C ALA A 233 8.29 -29.05 -14.35
N SER A 234 7.35 -29.20 -15.29
CA SER A 234 7.49 -30.10 -16.46
C SER A 234 8.15 -29.40 -17.67
N SER A 235 8.39 -28.10 -17.59
CA SER A 235 9.12 -27.33 -18.60
C SER A 235 10.64 -27.63 -18.48
N ASP A 236 11.41 -27.12 -19.44
CA ASP A 236 12.87 -27.11 -19.38
C ASP A 236 13.47 -25.91 -18.63
N ALA A 237 12.66 -25.22 -17.84
CA ALA A 237 13.09 -24.09 -17.04
C ALA A 237 14.11 -24.49 -15.96
N ASP A 238 15.10 -23.65 -15.79
CA ASP A 238 16.14 -23.74 -14.77
C ASP A 238 16.08 -22.60 -13.75
N THR A 239 15.11 -21.71 -13.92
CA THR A 239 14.79 -20.57 -13.08
C THR A 239 13.28 -20.47 -12.93
N PHE A 240 12.81 -20.15 -11.72
CA PHE A 240 11.41 -19.96 -11.41
C PHE A 240 11.18 -18.55 -10.88
N LEU A 241 10.39 -17.74 -11.58
CA LEU A 241 9.92 -16.44 -11.14
C LEU A 241 8.49 -16.57 -10.57
N ASN A 242 8.37 -16.36 -9.27
CA ASN A 242 7.15 -16.53 -8.49
C ASN A 242 6.53 -15.18 -8.18
N ILE A 243 5.58 -14.74 -9.02
CA ILE A 243 4.84 -13.48 -8.89
C ILE A 243 3.52 -13.75 -8.16
N SER A 244 3.56 -13.71 -6.84
CA SER A 244 2.41 -14.13 -6.04
C SER A 244 2.17 -13.27 -4.80
N THR A 245 0.95 -13.34 -4.29
CA THR A 245 0.59 -12.88 -2.96
C THR A 245 0.98 -13.92 -1.89
N PRO A 246 1.08 -13.57 -0.58
CA PRO A 246 1.70 -14.42 0.44
C PRO A 246 1.19 -15.86 0.50
N LYS A 247 -0.12 -16.08 0.45
CA LYS A 247 -0.73 -17.44 0.45
C LYS A 247 -0.17 -18.32 -0.66
N PHE A 248 -0.13 -17.78 -1.87
CA PHE A 248 0.27 -18.53 -3.06
C PHE A 248 1.78 -18.64 -3.19
N GLY A 249 2.53 -17.64 -2.69
CA GLY A 249 3.98 -17.71 -2.56
C GLY A 249 4.42 -18.90 -1.69
N ALA A 250 3.82 -19.04 -0.51
CA ALA A 250 4.07 -20.18 0.36
C ALA A 250 3.69 -21.52 -0.29
N GLN A 251 2.54 -21.58 -0.98
CA GLN A 251 2.10 -22.78 -1.68
C GLN A 251 3.05 -23.18 -2.83
N ALA A 252 3.55 -22.20 -3.59
CA ALA A 252 4.49 -22.43 -4.69
C ALA A 252 5.83 -22.98 -4.18
N ILE A 253 6.36 -22.44 -3.07
CA ILE A 253 7.58 -22.97 -2.42
C ILE A 253 7.37 -24.44 -2.02
N VAL A 254 6.27 -24.74 -1.34
CA VAL A 254 5.94 -26.13 -0.92
C VAL A 254 5.76 -27.05 -2.12
N ALA A 255 5.13 -26.57 -3.19
CA ALA A 255 4.91 -27.37 -4.39
C ALA A 255 6.21 -27.66 -5.14
N ALA A 256 7.10 -26.67 -5.27
CA ALA A 256 8.42 -26.86 -5.90
C ALA A 256 9.24 -27.94 -5.15
N ASP A 257 9.26 -27.90 -3.82
CA ASP A 257 9.92 -28.90 -2.98
C ASP A 257 9.32 -30.31 -3.18
N LYS A 258 7.98 -30.45 -3.12
CA LYS A 258 7.28 -31.73 -3.33
C LYS A 258 7.52 -32.34 -4.71
N LEU A 259 7.66 -31.48 -5.73
CA LEU A 259 7.95 -31.92 -7.10
C LEU A 259 9.45 -32.25 -7.31
N GLY A 260 10.30 -31.97 -6.33
CA GLY A 260 11.74 -32.08 -6.47
C GLY A 260 12.32 -31.11 -7.50
N TRP A 261 11.61 -30.01 -7.80
CA TRP A 261 12.00 -29.02 -8.79
C TRP A 261 13.04 -28.04 -8.22
N LYS A 262 14.29 -28.39 -8.47
CA LYS A 262 15.45 -27.64 -7.94
C LYS A 262 15.98 -26.66 -8.98
N VAL A 263 15.45 -25.47 -8.97
CA VAL A 263 15.81 -24.37 -9.86
C VAL A 263 16.18 -23.12 -9.04
N LEU A 264 16.80 -22.14 -9.67
CA LEU A 264 16.92 -20.82 -9.06
C LEU A 264 15.51 -20.25 -8.88
N HIS A 265 15.10 -20.00 -7.65
CA HIS A 265 13.75 -19.54 -7.34
C HIS A 265 13.80 -18.09 -6.90
N ILE A 266 13.19 -17.19 -7.68
CA ILE A 266 13.01 -15.77 -7.41
C ILE A 266 11.56 -15.59 -6.96
N ILE A 267 11.35 -14.92 -5.83
CA ILE A 267 10.02 -14.55 -5.33
C ILE A 267 9.90 -13.04 -5.25
N ASN A 268 8.80 -12.49 -5.73
CA ASN A 268 8.57 -11.05 -5.72
C ASN A 268 8.52 -10.49 -4.29
N ASN A 269 8.87 -9.22 -4.14
CA ASN A 269 9.05 -8.54 -2.84
C ASN A 269 7.83 -8.66 -1.93
N VAL A 270 6.62 -8.43 -2.44
CA VAL A 270 5.40 -8.45 -1.63
C VAL A 270 5.03 -9.83 -1.07
N ALA A 271 5.70 -10.90 -1.52
CA ALA A 271 5.58 -12.26 -0.99
C ALA A 271 6.86 -12.75 -0.28
N ALA A 272 7.82 -11.89 0.00
CA ALA A 272 9.10 -12.26 0.59
C ALA A 272 9.11 -12.32 2.13
N SER A 273 7.97 -12.13 2.81
CA SER A 273 7.89 -12.14 4.27
C SER A 273 8.35 -13.48 4.87
N LYS A 274 9.42 -13.44 5.69
CA LYS A 274 9.85 -14.60 6.48
C LYS A 274 8.71 -15.15 7.32
N LEU A 275 8.01 -14.27 8.04
CA LEU A 275 6.96 -14.65 8.98
C LEU A 275 5.72 -15.22 8.27
N LEU A 276 5.26 -14.56 7.21
CA LEU A 276 3.96 -14.82 6.59
C LEU A 276 4.03 -15.80 5.40
N VAL A 277 5.23 -16.02 4.84
CA VAL A 277 5.44 -16.86 3.66
C VAL A 277 6.45 -17.97 3.91
N LEU A 278 7.68 -17.64 4.33
CA LEU A 278 8.75 -18.63 4.39
C LEU A 278 8.59 -19.59 5.58
N GLN A 279 8.19 -19.11 6.76
CA GLN A 279 7.91 -19.97 7.91
C GLN A 279 6.75 -20.94 7.63
N PRO A 280 5.59 -20.51 7.11
CA PRO A 280 4.51 -21.42 6.72
C PRO A 280 4.90 -22.42 5.63
N ALA A 281 5.77 -22.03 4.69
CA ALA A 281 6.27 -22.93 3.65
C ALA A 281 7.31 -23.94 4.16
N GLY A 282 8.05 -23.57 5.19
CA GLY A 282 9.22 -24.27 5.73
C GLY A 282 10.51 -23.56 5.36
N LEU A 283 11.29 -23.11 6.39
CA LEU A 283 12.54 -22.39 6.16
C LEU A 283 13.59 -23.24 5.43
N ASP A 284 13.56 -24.55 5.64
CA ASP A 284 14.39 -25.53 4.92
C ASP A 284 14.12 -25.56 3.41
N LYS A 285 12.87 -25.37 3.00
CA LYS A 285 12.45 -25.30 1.59
C LYS A 285 12.69 -23.95 0.94
N SER A 286 12.93 -22.94 1.77
CA SER A 286 13.11 -21.55 1.34
C SER A 286 14.57 -21.18 1.13
N GLN A 287 15.51 -22.12 1.36
CA GLN A 287 16.94 -21.86 1.22
C GLN A 287 17.33 -21.49 -0.22
N GLY A 288 18.08 -20.40 -0.35
CA GLY A 288 18.56 -19.90 -1.64
C GLY A 288 17.54 -19.09 -2.45
N LEU A 289 16.32 -18.86 -1.92
CA LEU A 289 15.36 -17.94 -2.55
C LEU A 289 16.00 -16.58 -2.75
N ILE A 290 15.74 -15.99 -3.90
CA ILE A 290 16.13 -14.61 -4.24
C ILE A 290 14.88 -13.72 -4.19
N SER A 291 15.03 -12.52 -3.68
CA SER A 291 14.03 -11.45 -3.71
C SER A 291 14.72 -10.10 -3.70
N THR A 292 13.94 -9.04 -3.57
CA THR A 292 14.44 -7.66 -3.39
C THR A 292 14.01 -7.11 -2.03
N ALA A 293 14.72 -6.09 -1.57
CA ALA A 293 14.38 -5.32 -0.39
C ALA A 293 14.62 -3.82 -0.65
N TYR A 294 13.83 -2.96 -0.02
CA TYR A 294 14.02 -1.51 0.00
C TYR A 294 13.86 -0.91 1.40
N PHE A 295 13.38 -1.69 2.37
CA PHE A 295 13.33 -1.32 3.78
C PHE A 295 14.01 -2.40 4.64
N LYS A 296 14.37 -2.03 5.87
CA LYS A 296 15.04 -2.89 6.85
C LYS A 296 14.10 -4.00 7.32
N ASP A 297 14.53 -5.26 7.21
CA ASP A 297 13.76 -6.41 7.72
C ASP A 297 13.79 -6.43 9.26
N PRO A 298 12.63 -6.31 9.95
CA PRO A 298 12.58 -6.28 11.40
C PRO A 298 13.02 -7.59 12.08
N ALA A 299 12.99 -8.70 11.33
CA ALA A 299 13.44 -10.02 11.81
C ALA A 299 14.94 -10.25 11.57
N SER A 300 15.62 -9.38 10.81
CA SER A 300 17.06 -9.54 10.56
C SER A 300 17.90 -9.10 11.75
N PRO A 301 18.88 -9.93 12.17
CA PRO A 301 19.84 -9.53 13.22
C PRO A 301 20.72 -8.35 12.80
N GLU A 302 20.83 -8.05 11.52
CA GLU A 302 21.58 -6.90 11.00
C GLU A 302 21.06 -5.57 11.57
N TRP A 303 19.75 -5.47 11.76
CA TRP A 303 19.08 -4.25 12.26
C TRP A 303 18.69 -4.33 13.74
N ALA A 304 19.20 -5.32 14.48
CA ALA A 304 18.81 -5.54 15.89
C ALA A 304 19.15 -4.35 16.81
N ASN A 305 20.19 -3.58 16.48
CA ASN A 305 20.63 -2.40 17.24
C ASN A 305 20.47 -1.09 16.43
N ASP A 306 19.68 -1.09 15.40
CA ASP A 306 19.37 0.11 14.61
C ASP A 306 18.34 0.97 15.34
N ASP A 307 18.61 2.27 15.46
CA ASP A 307 17.78 3.19 16.23
C ASP A 307 16.35 3.28 15.65
N ALA A 308 16.22 3.35 14.33
CA ALA A 308 14.91 3.44 13.68
C ALA A 308 14.09 2.15 13.85
N MET A 309 14.75 0.99 13.81
CA MET A 309 14.10 -0.29 14.05
C MET A 309 13.73 -0.48 15.52
N THR A 310 14.49 0.10 16.44
CA THR A 310 14.16 0.14 17.86
C THR A 310 12.93 1.03 18.10
N GLU A 311 12.92 2.23 17.53
CA GLU A 311 11.77 3.15 17.59
C GLU A 311 10.49 2.50 17.03
N PHE A 312 10.59 1.87 15.87
CA PHE A 312 9.49 1.12 15.25
C PHE A 312 8.94 0.03 16.19
N LYS A 313 9.82 -0.84 16.75
CA LYS A 313 9.40 -1.94 17.62
C LYS A 313 8.77 -1.43 18.93
N ASP A 314 9.34 -0.39 19.52
CA ASP A 314 8.80 0.23 20.73
C ASP A 314 7.46 0.95 20.45
N GLY A 315 7.34 1.60 19.30
CA GLY A 315 6.09 2.21 18.83
C GLY A 315 4.97 1.18 18.67
N LEU A 316 5.24 0.07 17.97
CA LEU A 316 4.29 -1.04 17.85
C LEU A 316 3.88 -1.60 19.21
N LYS A 317 4.85 -1.90 20.07
CA LYS A 317 4.59 -2.43 21.41
C LYS A 317 3.71 -1.50 22.25
N ARG A 318 3.88 -0.20 22.09
CA ARG A 318 3.14 0.81 22.86
C ARG A 318 1.73 1.04 22.32
N PHE A 319 1.57 1.15 21.01
CA PHE A 319 0.35 1.63 20.39
C PHE A 319 -0.46 0.55 19.68
N GLU A 320 0.19 -0.51 19.17
CA GLU A 320 -0.44 -1.68 18.55
C GLU A 320 0.09 -3.00 19.16
N PRO A 321 -0.13 -3.26 20.45
CA PRO A 321 0.50 -4.38 21.18
C PRO A 321 0.11 -5.77 20.67
N ARG A 322 -0.89 -5.86 19.77
CA ARG A 322 -1.29 -7.11 19.12
C ARG A 322 -0.55 -7.37 17.80
N ALA A 323 0.10 -6.35 17.25
CA ALA A 323 0.92 -6.49 16.06
C ALA A 323 2.22 -7.24 16.37
N ASN A 324 2.73 -7.98 15.39
CA ASN A 324 4.01 -8.67 15.53
C ASN A 324 5.14 -7.72 15.10
N PRO A 325 6.10 -7.37 15.98
CA PRO A 325 7.18 -6.46 15.65
C PRO A 325 8.23 -7.05 14.67
N GLU A 326 8.13 -8.35 14.35
CA GLU A 326 8.96 -9.00 13.33
C GLU A 326 8.27 -9.09 11.97
N ASP A 327 7.06 -8.52 11.83
CA ASP A 327 6.34 -8.52 10.56
C ASP A 327 6.81 -7.36 9.66
N PRO A 328 7.41 -7.64 8.49
CA PRO A 328 7.86 -6.60 7.57
C PRO A 328 6.71 -5.74 7.03
N ASN A 329 5.49 -6.24 6.98
CA ASN A 329 4.32 -5.43 6.60
C ASN A 329 4.04 -4.31 7.62
N CYS A 330 4.34 -4.53 8.92
CA CYS A 330 4.26 -3.46 9.90
C CYS A 330 5.31 -2.36 9.62
N VAL A 331 6.53 -2.74 9.20
CA VAL A 331 7.56 -1.75 8.79
C VAL A 331 7.11 -0.98 7.56
N PHE A 332 6.53 -1.67 6.57
CA PHE A 332 5.96 -1.02 5.39
C PHE A 332 4.94 0.07 5.79
N GLY A 333 3.93 -0.30 6.59
CA GLY A 333 2.89 0.62 7.03
C GLY A 333 3.44 1.80 7.86
N TRP A 334 4.38 1.52 8.76
CA TRP A 334 5.10 2.52 9.56
C TRP A 334 5.86 3.51 8.66
N SER A 335 6.59 3.01 7.68
CA SER A 335 7.40 3.81 6.76
C SER A 335 6.54 4.67 5.83
N ALA A 336 5.46 4.12 5.29
CA ALA A 336 4.49 4.87 4.49
C ALA A 336 3.81 5.97 5.33
N ALA A 337 3.48 5.69 6.60
CA ALA A 337 2.92 6.67 7.52
C ALA A 337 3.93 7.77 7.89
N ALA A 338 5.22 7.42 8.04
CA ALA A 338 6.29 8.39 8.23
C ALA A 338 6.40 9.33 7.01
N THR A 339 6.34 8.76 5.80
CA THR A 339 6.33 9.55 4.57
C THR A 339 5.11 10.49 4.51
N MET A 340 3.92 9.99 4.90
CA MET A 340 2.70 10.81 4.95
C MET A 340 2.83 11.98 5.94
N VAL A 341 3.45 11.75 7.08
CA VAL A 341 3.68 12.82 8.06
C VAL A 341 4.64 13.88 7.52
N GLU A 342 5.68 13.49 6.80
CA GLU A 342 6.58 14.46 6.15
C GLU A 342 5.84 15.25 5.05
N ALA A 343 4.98 14.59 4.26
CA ALA A 343 4.13 15.29 3.29
C ALA A 343 3.17 16.29 3.95
N LEU A 344 2.54 15.91 5.06
CA LEU A 344 1.66 16.81 5.83
C LEU A 344 2.42 18.00 6.41
N LYS A 345 3.64 17.83 6.91
CA LYS A 345 4.51 18.92 7.37
C LYS A 345 4.93 19.87 6.24
N GLY A 346 5.05 19.36 5.01
CA GLY A 346 5.42 20.14 3.83
C GLY A 346 4.30 21.02 3.28
N MET A 347 3.05 20.84 3.72
CA MET A 347 1.92 21.64 3.26
C MET A 347 2.07 23.11 3.66
N LYS A 348 1.88 24.00 2.70
CA LYS A 348 1.86 25.46 2.97
C LYS A 348 0.51 25.94 3.48
N GLU A 349 -0.56 25.26 3.13
CA GLU A 349 -1.95 25.55 3.46
C GLU A 349 -2.69 24.24 3.75
N PRO A 350 -3.77 24.26 4.57
CA PRO A 350 -4.52 23.06 4.91
C PRO A 350 -5.50 22.66 3.78
N THR A 351 -4.96 22.42 2.58
CA THR A 351 -5.73 22.05 1.38
C THR A 351 -5.20 20.78 0.74
N ARG A 352 -6.06 20.08 0.01
CA ARG A 352 -5.72 18.87 -0.76
C ARG A 352 -4.70 19.14 -1.86
N ASP A 353 -4.82 20.31 -2.51
CA ASP A 353 -3.85 20.74 -3.52
C ASP A 353 -2.47 20.96 -2.90
N ALA A 354 -2.39 21.59 -1.72
CA ALA A 354 -1.12 21.77 -1.00
C ALA A 354 -0.52 20.44 -0.52
N LEU A 355 -1.35 19.44 -0.18
CA LEU A 355 -0.87 18.08 0.10
C LEU A 355 -0.26 17.47 -1.15
N MET A 356 -0.95 17.54 -2.30
CA MET A 356 -0.42 16.99 -3.55
C MET A 356 0.85 17.70 -4.02
N ASP A 357 0.93 19.03 -3.84
CA ASP A 357 2.17 19.78 -4.10
C ASP A 357 3.33 19.28 -3.23
N SER A 358 3.07 19.02 -1.94
CA SER A 358 4.07 18.48 -1.02
C SER A 358 4.50 17.07 -1.42
N VAL A 359 3.53 16.17 -1.69
CA VAL A 359 3.75 14.78 -2.10
C VAL A 359 4.57 14.67 -3.38
N ARG A 360 4.41 15.62 -4.30
CA ARG A 360 5.08 15.62 -5.60
C ARG A 360 6.42 16.34 -5.64
N ASN A 361 6.85 16.92 -4.55
CA ASN A 361 8.12 17.63 -4.46
C ASN A 361 8.85 17.21 -3.18
N MET A 362 9.00 15.89 -3.00
CA MET A 362 9.69 15.30 -1.85
C MET A 362 11.17 15.03 -2.16
N ASP A 363 12.01 15.24 -1.18
CA ASP A 363 13.38 14.69 -1.05
C ASP A 363 13.60 14.43 0.44
N THR A 364 13.23 13.23 0.88
CA THR A 364 13.28 12.88 2.30
C THR A 364 13.86 11.49 2.54
N GLU A 365 14.53 11.35 3.66
CA GLU A 365 15.01 10.07 4.17
C GLU A 365 13.99 9.52 5.16
N ILE A 366 13.55 8.29 4.95
CA ILE A 366 12.73 7.55 5.90
C ILE A 366 13.65 6.54 6.60
N PRO A 367 13.91 6.68 7.90
CA PRO A 367 14.97 5.93 8.59
C PRO A 367 14.82 4.40 8.56
N THR A 368 13.61 3.88 8.29
CA THR A 368 13.32 2.45 8.15
C THR A 368 13.61 1.90 6.75
N LEU A 369 13.86 2.75 5.75
CA LEU A 369 14.34 2.32 4.44
C LEU A 369 15.81 1.86 4.54
N LEU A 370 16.25 1.10 3.55
CA LEU A 370 17.66 0.69 3.46
C LEU A 370 18.57 1.92 3.25
N PRO A 371 19.79 1.91 3.78
CA PRO A 371 20.74 2.98 3.57
C PRO A 371 20.96 3.31 2.07
N GLY A 372 20.86 4.57 1.72
CA GLY A 372 20.99 5.04 0.33
C GLY A 372 19.68 5.06 -0.46
N ILE A 373 18.58 4.59 0.10
CA ILE A 373 17.24 4.70 -0.48
C ILE A 373 16.50 5.88 0.16
N LYS A 374 15.94 6.73 -0.68
CA LYS A 374 15.17 7.92 -0.30
C LYS A 374 13.78 7.89 -0.93
N VAL A 375 12.91 8.73 -0.44
CA VAL A 375 11.65 9.09 -1.09
C VAL A 375 11.88 10.41 -1.84
N THR A 376 11.85 10.36 -3.17
CA THR A 376 12.07 11.51 -4.05
C THR A 376 10.96 11.59 -5.09
N THR A 377 10.47 12.80 -5.36
CA THR A 377 9.49 13.07 -6.43
C THR A 377 9.76 14.46 -7.02
N SER A 378 9.48 14.67 -8.31
CA SER A 378 9.71 15.95 -8.99
C SER A 378 8.57 16.32 -9.93
N GLY A 379 7.52 16.88 -9.37
CA GLY A 379 6.36 17.36 -10.12
C GLY A 379 5.65 16.27 -10.91
N SER A 380 5.49 16.47 -12.23
CA SER A 380 5.01 15.46 -13.17
C SER A 380 6.14 14.73 -13.92
N GLU A 381 7.39 15.17 -13.71
CA GLU A 381 8.56 14.58 -14.39
C GLU A 381 8.98 13.25 -13.72
N ASP A 382 8.75 13.15 -12.42
CA ASP A 382 9.06 11.96 -11.63
C ASP A 382 7.93 11.69 -10.63
N GLY A 383 7.10 10.71 -10.94
CA GLY A 383 5.97 10.27 -10.13
C GLY A 383 6.23 9.03 -9.26
N TYR A 384 7.46 8.50 -9.26
CA TYR A 384 7.84 7.27 -8.54
C TYR A 384 8.62 7.58 -7.26
N PRO A 385 8.00 7.50 -6.06
CA PRO A 385 8.64 7.97 -4.83
C PRO A 385 9.87 7.17 -4.39
N ILE A 386 9.92 5.87 -4.68
CA ILE A 386 11.05 5.00 -4.37
C ILE A 386 11.43 4.23 -5.64
N GLU A 387 12.63 4.46 -6.16
CA GLU A 387 13.11 3.87 -7.42
C GLU A 387 14.35 3.01 -7.21
N ALA A 388 14.55 2.50 -6.02
CA ALA A 388 15.74 1.75 -5.68
C ALA A 388 15.40 0.52 -4.83
N MET A 389 16.07 -0.59 -5.14
CA MET A 389 15.97 -1.85 -4.41
C MET A 389 17.35 -2.51 -4.29
N GLN A 390 17.47 -3.46 -3.38
CA GLN A 390 18.66 -4.29 -3.25
C GLN A 390 18.26 -5.76 -3.32
N ILE A 391 19.04 -6.58 -4.02
CA ILE A 391 18.86 -8.02 -4.04
C ILE A 391 19.11 -8.58 -2.65
N GLN A 392 18.30 -9.56 -2.27
CA GLN A 392 18.48 -10.36 -1.06
C GLN A 392 18.35 -11.85 -1.35
N ARG A 393 19.07 -12.67 -0.56
CA ARG A 393 19.00 -14.14 -0.60
C ARG A 393 18.63 -14.69 0.76
N PHE A 394 17.73 -15.66 0.79
CA PHE A 394 17.39 -16.33 2.04
C PHE A 394 18.42 -17.41 2.38
N GLU A 395 19.12 -17.23 3.51
CA GLU A 395 20.16 -18.13 3.99
C GLU A 395 20.00 -18.40 5.49
N GLY A 396 19.98 -19.69 5.86
CA GLY A 396 19.74 -20.08 7.25
C GLY A 396 18.33 -19.69 7.70
N GLU A 397 18.23 -18.67 8.53
CA GLU A 397 16.95 -18.19 9.08
C GLU A 397 16.59 -16.76 8.66
N ASN A 398 17.42 -16.10 7.84
CA ASN A 398 17.24 -14.68 7.54
C ASN A 398 17.52 -14.36 6.09
N TRP A 399 16.91 -13.31 5.61
CA TRP A 399 17.33 -12.65 4.39
C TRP A 399 18.70 -12.00 4.59
N LYS A 400 19.55 -12.08 3.59
CA LYS A 400 20.85 -11.40 3.51
C LYS A 400 20.88 -10.53 2.27
N LEU A 401 21.21 -9.27 2.45
CA LEU A 401 21.41 -8.33 1.36
C LEU A 401 22.63 -8.72 0.53
N LEU A 402 22.54 -8.60 -0.79
CA LEU A 402 23.60 -8.91 -1.75
C LEU A 402 23.89 -7.70 -2.63
N GLY A 403 25.19 -7.42 -2.84
CA GLY A 403 25.63 -6.32 -3.71
C GLY A 403 25.21 -4.94 -3.18
N ASP A 404 25.13 -3.99 -4.07
CA ASP A 404 24.76 -2.61 -3.78
C ASP A 404 23.26 -2.39 -4.08
N VAL A 405 22.74 -1.25 -3.63
CA VAL A 405 21.41 -0.75 -4.01
C VAL A 405 21.42 -0.46 -5.52
N ILE A 406 20.45 -1.00 -6.22
CA ILE A 406 20.23 -0.81 -7.65
C ILE A 406 19.14 0.25 -7.82
N LYS A 407 19.42 1.29 -8.58
CA LYS A 407 18.44 2.30 -8.98
C LYS A 407 17.92 1.97 -10.37
N ALA A 408 16.60 2.01 -10.55
CA ALA A 408 16.03 1.96 -11.89
C ALA A 408 16.13 3.35 -12.56
N GLU A 409 16.20 3.33 -13.89
CA GLU A 409 16.04 4.52 -14.74
C GLU A 409 14.66 4.37 -15.44
N HIS A 410 13.76 5.31 -15.23
CA HIS A 410 12.44 5.37 -15.87
C HIS A 410 12.48 6.18 -17.17
#